data_dfebb2ec3e4c927ee03d7f4b613c3c05
#
_entry.id   dfebb2ec3e4c927ee03d7f4b613c3c05
#
_cell.length_a   1.000
_cell.length_b   1.000
_cell.length_c   1.000
_cell.angle_alpha   90.00
_cell.angle_beta   90.00
_cell.angle_gamma   90.00
#
_symmetry.space_group_name_H-M   'P 1'
#
loop_
_entity.id
_entity.type
_entity.pdbx_description
1 polymer ?
#
loop_
_entity_poly.entity_id
_entity_poly.type
_entity_poly.pdbx_seq_one_letter_code
_entity_poly.pdbx_strand_id
1 'polypeptide(L)'
;MDYFESMMANDWSWNALVGFRMSWNFGAFYTKKNSLGKLRTAQRQLDVQRDVFLFNTRVQTVEESGDIASLRRALADDDRIVQLRRAVREAAESKLRNGVIDTNDLLRKITEEATAATARSAREIELVKTIYELKHTINR
;
A
#
# COMPACT_ATOMS: atom_id res chain seq x y z
N MET A 1 72.08 -62.07 -51.19
CA MET A 1 71.77 -60.93 -52.07
C MET A 1 70.20 -60.78 -52.08
N ASP A 2 69.56 -60.69 -50.96
CA ASP A 2 68.08 -60.67 -50.83
C ASP A 2 67.58 -59.85 -49.61
N TYR A 3 68.24 -58.72 -49.33
CA TYR A 3 67.79 -57.82 -48.28
C TYR A 3 66.95 -56.65 -48.77
N PHE A 4 66.70 -56.60 -50.08
CA PHE A 4 66.05 -55.43 -50.66
C PHE A 4 64.53 -55.59 -50.96
N GLU A 5 64.07 -56.85 -50.97
CA GLU A 5 62.67 -57.18 -51.30
C GLU A 5 61.75 -57.12 -50.06
N SER A 6 62.32 -57.20 -48.86
CA SER A 6 61.46 -57.09 -47.63
C SER A 6 61.07 -55.68 -47.25
N MET A 7 61.58 -54.66 -47.97
CA MET A 7 61.27 -53.25 -47.68
C MET A 7 60.12 -52.69 -48.48
N MET A 8 59.51 -53.44 -49.37
CA MET A 8 58.39 -53.01 -50.22
C MET A 8 57.08 -53.75 -49.93
N ALA A 9 57.01 -54.51 -48.86
CA ALA A 9 55.73 -54.99 -48.35
C ALA A 9 55.04 -53.89 -47.65
N ASN A 10 54.35 -53.04 -48.44
CA ASN A 10 53.49 -51.97 -47.92
C ASN A 10 52.23 -52.62 -47.36
N ASP A 11 52.35 -53.07 -46.10
CA ASP A 11 51.20 -53.58 -45.36
C ASP A 11 50.35 -52.38 -44.92
N TRP A 12 49.50 -51.94 -45.83
CA TRP A 12 48.55 -50.89 -45.58
C TRP A 12 47.41 -51.42 -44.68
N SER A 13 47.66 -51.47 -43.38
CA SER A 13 46.62 -51.74 -42.40
C SER A 13 45.73 -50.53 -42.24
N TRP A 14 44.52 -50.63 -42.73
CA TRP A 14 43.43 -49.62 -42.49
C TRP A 14 43.01 -49.66 -41.01
N ASN A 15 43.66 -48.87 -40.17
CA ASN A 15 43.22 -48.64 -38.81
C ASN A 15 42.12 -47.49 -38.83
N ALA A 16 40.88 -47.83 -39.18
CA ALA A 16 39.75 -46.94 -39.02
C ALA A 16 39.26 -47.03 -37.61
N LEU A 17 39.70 -46.09 -36.77
CA LEU A 17 39.20 -45.92 -35.40
C LEU A 17 37.97 -45.03 -35.45
N VAL A 18 36.76 -45.62 -35.54
CA VAL A 18 35.48 -44.89 -35.50
C VAL A 18 35.08 -44.74 -34.04
N GLY A 19 35.39 -43.59 -33.45
CA GLY A 19 34.99 -43.23 -32.10
C GLY A 19 33.63 -42.49 -32.08
N PHE A 20 32.57 -43.15 -31.63
CA PHE A 20 31.32 -42.45 -31.30
C PHE A 20 31.42 -41.79 -29.93
N ARG A 21 31.47 -40.46 -29.88
CA ARG A 21 31.42 -39.70 -28.63
C ARG A 21 29.96 -39.32 -28.38
N MET A 22 29.23 -40.05 -27.55
CA MET A 22 27.88 -39.74 -27.13
C MET A 22 27.98 -38.99 -25.81
N SER A 23 27.87 -37.66 -25.84
CA SER A 23 27.79 -36.82 -24.62
C SER A 23 26.33 -36.60 -24.25
N TRP A 24 25.81 -37.34 -23.29
CA TRP A 24 24.50 -37.16 -22.75
C TRP A 24 24.56 -36.18 -21.58
N ASN A 25 23.96 -34.99 -21.77
CA ASN A 25 23.92 -33.99 -20.72
C ASN A 25 22.70 -34.24 -19.83
N PHE A 26 22.80 -35.16 -18.89
CA PHE A 26 21.75 -35.44 -17.90
C PHE A 26 21.45 -34.26 -16.94
N GLY A 27 22.35 -33.26 -16.88
CA GLY A 27 22.17 -32.04 -16.07
C GLY A 27 20.95 -31.23 -16.45
N ALA A 28 20.54 -31.24 -17.73
CA ALA A 28 19.38 -30.51 -18.21
C ALA A 28 18.04 -31.05 -17.66
N PHE A 29 17.95 -32.34 -17.34
CA PHE A 29 16.75 -32.94 -16.74
C PHE A 29 16.62 -32.61 -15.24
N TYR A 30 17.73 -32.55 -14.51
CA TYR A 30 17.75 -32.19 -13.09
C TYR A 30 17.47 -30.69 -12.88
N THR A 31 18.00 -29.83 -13.75
CA THR A 31 17.75 -28.37 -13.68
C THR A 31 16.32 -28.00 -14.04
N LYS A 32 15.67 -28.69 -14.99
CA LYS A 32 14.24 -28.45 -15.32
C LYS A 32 13.32 -28.75 -14.14
N LYS A 33 13.50 -29.86 -13.43
CA LYS A 33 12.67 -30.23 -12.28
C LYS A 33 12.85 -29.25 -11.12
N ASN A 34 14.07 -28.79 -10.86
CA ASN A 34 14.37 -27.78 -9.83
C ASN A 34 13.87 -26.39 -10.21
N SER A 35 13.94 -26.00 -11.49
CA SER A 35 13.41 -24.74 -11.99
C SER A 35 11.89 -24.69 -11.88
N LEU A 36 11.19 -25.76 -12.22
CA LEU A 36 9.73 -25.87 -12.07
C LEU A 36 9.31 -25.83 -10.59
N GLY A 37 10.09 -26.46 -9.68
CA GLY A 37 9.89 -26.36 -8.25
C GLY A 37 10.02 -24.93 -7.73
N LYS A 38 11.08 -24.23 -8.13
CA LYS A 38 11.29 -22.80 -7.78
C LYS A 38 10.19 -21.90 -8.31
N LEU A 39 9.74 -22.09 -9.56
CA LEU A 39 8.65 -21.33 -10.14
C LEU A 39 7.32 -21.55 -9.40
N ARG A 40 6.99 -22.78 -9.03
CA ARG A 40 5.81 -23.10 -8.23
C ARG A 40 5.84 -22.45 -6.83
N THR A 41 7.02 -22.46 -6.20
CA THR A 41 7.20 -21.81 -4.90
C THR A 41 7.09 -20.30 -5.02
N ALA A 42 7.68 -19.68 -6.05
CA ALA A 42 7.56 -18.26 -6.33
C ALA A 42 6.10 -17.87 -6.63
N GLN A 43 5.38 -18.68 -7.38
CA GLN A 43 3.97 -18.46 -7.66
C GLN A 43 3.11 -18.50 -6.38
N ARG A 44 3.32 -19.51 -5.51
CA ARG A 44 2.63 -19.57 -4.21
C ARG A 44 2.98 -18.37 -3.31
N GLN A 45 4.22 -17.92 -3.36
CA GLN A 45 4.63 -16.74 -2.60
C GLN A 45 3.94 -15.47 -3.09
N LEU A 46 3.77 -15.31 -4.41
CA LEU A 46 3.01 -14.20 -5.00
C LEU A 46 1.52 -14.29 -4.64
N ASP A 47 0.92 -15.49 -4.65
CA ASP A 47 -0.47 -15.69 -4.25
C ASP A 47 -0.68 -15.27 -2.79
N VAL A 48 0.20 -15.69 -1.88
CA VAL A 48 0.14 -15.29 -0.47
C VAL A 48 0.34 -13.78 -0.30
N GLN A 49 1.28 -13.17 -1.03
CA GLN A 49 1.47 -11.72 -0.99
C GLN A 49 0.24 -10.96 -1.48
N ARG A 50 -0.41 -11.46 -2.54
CA ARG A 50 -1.67 -10.90 -3.04
C ARG A 50 -2.78 -10.99 -1.99
N ASP A 51 -2.94 -12.14 -1.36
CA ASP A 51 -3.97 -12.34 -0.34
C ASP A 51 -3.75 -11.43 0.87
N VAL A 52 -2.50 -11.29 1.33
CA VAL A 52 -2.13 -10.35 2.39
C VAL A 52 -2.42 -8.90 1.98
N PHE A 53 -2.09 -8.53 0.75
CA PHE A 53 -2.37 -7.19 0.23
C PHE A 53 -3.89 -6.92 0.21
N LEU A 54 -4.69 -7.84 -0.33
CA LEU A 54 -6.14 -7.70 -0.40
C LEU A 54 -6.77 -7.64 1.00
N PHE A 55 -6.27 -8.45 1.94
CA PHE A 55 -6.73 -8.42 3.32
C PHE A 55 -6.43 -7.06 3.98
N ASN A 56 -5.20 -6.57 3.87
CA ASN A 56 -4.80 -5.29 4.43
C ASN A 56 -5.59 -4.13 3.82
N THR A 57 -5.79 -4.13 2.49
CA THR A 57 -6.60 -3.12 1.80
C THR A 57 -8.05 -3.12 2.31
N ARG A 58 -8.63 -4.31 2.52
CA ARG A 58 -9.98 -4.42 3.08
C ARG A 58 -10.06 -3.88 4.51
N VAL A 59 -9.10 -4.24 5.37
CA VAL A 59 -9.05 -3.74 6.76
C VAL A 59 -8.94 -2.22 6.76
N GLN A 60 -8.01 -1.66 5.99
CA GLN A 60 -7.83 -0.22 5.87
C GLN A 60 -9.08 0.50 5.34
N THR A 61 -9.75 -0.06 4.33
CA THR A 61 -11.01 0.49 3.78
C THR A 61 -12.13 0.53 4.84
N VAL A 62 -12.24 -0.53 5.67
CA VAL A 62 -13.24 -0.58 6.75
C VAL A 62 -12.92 0.45 7.83
N GLU A 63 -11.66 0.57 8.23
CA GLU A 63 -11.19 1.55 9.20
C GLU A 63 -11.48 2.98 8.73
N GLU A 64 -11.00 3.36 7.54
CA GLU A 64 -11.20 4.69 6.95
C GLU A 64 -12.70 5.03 6.77
N SER A 65 -13.54 4.03 6.42
CA SER A 65 -14.98 4.20 6.32
C SER A 65 -15.62 4.47 7.69
N GLY A 66 -15.13 3.78 8.74
CA GLY A 66 -15.54 4.01 10.13
C GLY A 66 -15.16 5.40 10.62
N ASP A 67 -13.96 5.86 10.30
CA ASP A 67 -13.48 7.20 10.63
C ASP A 67 -14.30 8.28 9.95
N ILE A 68 -14.63 8.14 8.67
CA ILE A 68 -15.51 9.06 7.94
C ILE A 68 -16.88 9.16 8.63
N ALA A 69 -17.46 8.01 9.02
CA ALA A 69 -18.75 8.00 9.72
C ALA A 69 -18.68 8.68 11.10
N SER A 70 -17.57 8.51 11.81
CA SER A 70 -17.32 9.16 13.10
C SER A 70 -17.12 10.67 12.94
N LEU A 71 -16.28 11.09 12.00
CA LEU A 71 -16.02 12.51 11.71
C LEU A 71 -17.28 13.26 11.26
N ARG A 72 -18.17 12.62 10.47
CA ARG A 72 -19.47 13.23 10.10
C ARG A 72 -20.36 13.47 11.29
N ARG A 73 -20.42 12.55 12.24
CA ARG A 73 -21.19 12.74 13.49
C ARG A 73 -20.60 13.86 14.34
N ALA A 74 -19.28 13.85 14.52
CA ALA A 74 -18.59 14.87 15.27
C ALA A 74 -18.74 16.26 14.64
N LEU A 75 -18.74 16.37 13.30
CA LEU A 75 -18.97 17.62 12.59
C LEU A 75 -20.40 18.16 12.82
N ALA A 76 -21.41 17.28 12.85
CA ALA A 76 -22.78 17.67 13.18
C ALA A 76 -22.91 18.16 14.63
N ASP A 77 -22.15 17.60 15.56
CA ASP A 77 -22.10 18.09 16.95
C ASP A 77 -21.36 19.43 17.04
N ASP A 78 -20.27 19.61 16.30
CA ASP A 78 -19.56 20.90 16.22
C ASP A 78 -20.46 22.00 15.64
N ASP A 79 -21.30 21.72 14.64
CA ASP A 79 -22.28 22.66 14.09
C ASP A 79 -23.26 23.14 15.18
N ARG A 80 -23.71 22.22 16.03
CA ARG A 80 -24.58 22.56 17.17
C ARG A 80 -23.86 23.43 18.21
N ILE A 81 -22.60 23.09 18.50
CA ILE A 81 -21.75 23.84 19.44
C ILE A 81 -21.58 25.29 18.94
N VAL A 82 -21.24 25.47 17.65
CA VAL A 82 -21.11 26.81 17.04
C VAL A 82 -22.40 27.60 17.16
N GLN A 83 -23.56 26.97 16.86
CA GLN A 83 -24.88 27.64 17.01
C GLN A 83 -25.17 28.05 18.45
N LEU A 84 -24.87 27.17 19.42
CA LEU A 84 -25.07 27.50 20.85
C LEU A 84 -24.13 28.63 21.30
N ARG A 85 -22.85 28.61 20.89
CA ARG A 85 -21.90 29.68 21.21
C ARG A 85 -22.32 31.01 20.61
N ARG A 86 -22.85 31.01 19.38
CA ARG A 86 -23.44 32.21 18.75
C ARG A 86 -24.61 32.78 19.57
N ALA A 87 -25.56 31.93 19.96
CA ALA A 87 -26.69 32.36 20.79
C ALA A 87 -26.24 32.93 22.13
N VAL A 88 -25.22 32.32 22.76
CA VAL A 88 -24.64 32.82 24.02
C VAL A 88 -23.97 34.18 23.82
N ARG A 89 -23.22 34.38 22.72
CA ARG A 89 -22.65 35.69 22.39
C ARG A 89 -23.74 36.76 22.16
N GLU A 90 -24.78 36.46 21.40
CA GLU A 90 -25.92 37.38 21.17
C GLU A 90 -26.62 37.77 22.46
N ALA A 91 -26.81 36.79 23.37
CA ALA A 91 -27.37 37.09 24.71
C ALA A 91 -26.39 37.95 25.54
N ALA A 92 -25.06 37.71 25.44
CA ALA A 92 -24.07 38.53 26.10
C ALA A 92 -24.05 39.98 25.56
N GLU A 93 -24.19 40.18 24.26
CA GLU A 93 -24.30 41.50 23.65
C GLU A 93 -25.52 42.26 24.21
N SER A 94 -26.66 41.59 24.37
CA SER A 94 -27.84 42.19 24.99
C SER A 94 -27.63 42.56 26.46
N LYS A 95 -26.95 41.67 27.22
CA LYS A 95 -26.58 41.93 28.63
C LYS A 95 -25.61 43.10 28.77
N LEU A 96 -24.64 43.24 27.86
CA LEU A 96 -23.73 44.38 27.85
C LEU A 96 -24.49 45.70 27.58
N ARG A 97 -25.37 45.72 26.59
CA ARG A 97 -26.22 46.91 26.30
C ARG A 97 -27.05 47.32 27.50
N ASN A 98 -27.48 46.40 28.34
CA ASN A 98 -28.22 46.63 29.57
C ASN A 98 -27.34 46.85 30.82
N GLY A 99 -26.01 46.93 30.67
CA GLY A 99 -25.08 47.16 31.75
C GLY A 99 -24.94 45.99 32.75
N VAL A 100 -25.37 44.77 32.38
CA VAL A 100 -25.36 43.57 33.24
C VAL A 100 -24.00 42.89 33.27
N ILE A 101 -23.24 42.96 32.20
CA ILE A 101 -21.88 42.41 32.08
C ILE A 101 -20.92 43.47 31.54
N ASP A 102 -19.64 43.24 31.69
CA ASP A 102 -18.61 44.11 31.14
C ASP A 102 -18.15 43.70 29.73
N THR A 103 -17.30 44.54 29.12
CA THR A 103 -16.77 44.31 27.78
C THR A 103 -15.84 43.06 27.72
N ASN A 104 -15.14 42.73 28.81
CA ASN A 104 -14.27 41.59 28.87
C ASN A 104 -15.06 40.28 28.83
N ASP A 105 -16.23 40.27 29.49
CA ASP A 105 -17.16 39.14 29.45
C ASP A 105 -17.66 38.89 28.01
N LEU A 106 -18.06 39.95 27.29
CA LEU A 106 -18.45 39.84 25.90
C LEU A 106 -17.29 39.33 25.01
N LEU A 107 -16.09 39.90 25.17
CA LEU A 107 -14.91 39.51 24.40
C LEU A 107 -14.60 38.03 24.59
N ARG A 108 -14.75 37.51 25.82
CA ARG A 108 -14.60 36.08 26.10
C ARG A 108 -15.59 35.24 25.30
N LYS A 109 -16.89 35.68 25.22
CA LYS A 109 -17.91 34.94 24.44
C LYS A 109 -17.65 34.98 22.93
N ILE A 110 -17.14 36.08 22.41
CA ILE A 110 -16.70 36.18 21.00
C ILE A 110 -15.54 35.20 20.74
N THR A 111 -14.55 35.17 21.65
CA THR A 111 -13.41 34.23 21.51
C THR A 111 -13.85 32.76 21.57
N GLU A 112 -14.79 32.42 22.48
CA GLU A 112 -15.36 31.08 22.60
C GLU A 112 -16.10 30.66 21.30
N GLU A 113 -16.87 31.55 20.66
CA GLU A 113 -17.51 31.28 19.36
C GLU A 113 -16.46 31.09 18.26
N ALA A 114 -15.46 31.97 18.17
CA ALA A 114 -14.41 31.90 17.17
C ALA A 114 -13.58 30.59 17.30
N THR A 115 -13.29 30.19 18.54
CA THR A 115 -12.59 28.91 18.82
C THR A 115 -13.43 27.72 18.35
N ALA A 116 -14.72 27.70 18.65
CA ALA A 116 -15.62 26.64 18.22
C ALA A 116 -15.74 26.59 16.68
N ALA A 117 -15.85 27.74 16.01
CA ALA A 117 -15.88 27.79 14.54
C ALA A 117 -14.59 27.30 13.89
N THR A 118 -13.43 27.63 14.51
CA THR A 118 -12.13 27.15 14.04
C THR A 118 -12.01 25.63 14.21
N ALA A 119 -12.43 25.08 15.35
CA ALA A 119 -12.41 23.64 15.60
C ALA A 119 -13.31 22.88 14.61
N ARG A 120 -14.49 23.40 14.33
CA ARG A 120 -15.41 22.87 13.30
C ARG A 120 -14.75 22.84 11.93
N SER A 121 -14.09 23.93 11.52
CA SER A 121 -13.41 24.02 10.22
C SER A 121 -12.23 23.05 10.11
N ALA A 122 -11.47 22.87 11.19
CA ALA A 122 -10.37 21.88 11.24
C ALA A 122 -10.91 20.45 11.04
N ARG A 123 -12.03 20.10 11.69
CA ARG A 123 -12.68 18.79 11.53
C ARG A 123 -13.24 18.57 10.13
N GLU A 124 -13.75 19.61 9.49
CA GLU A 124 -14.21 19.55 8.09
C GLU A 124 -13.05 19.22 7.13
N ILE A 125 -11.88 19.84 7.35
CA ILE A 125 -10.67 19.55 6.58
C ILE A 125 -10.21 18.10 6.81
N GLU A 126 -10.24 17.63 8.06
CA GLU A 126 -9.90 16.25 8.42
C GLU A 126 -10.84 15.25 7.73
N LEU A 127 -12.15 15.51 7.72
CA LEU A 127 -13.12 14.68 7.00
C LEU A 127 -12.81 14.60 5.50
N VAL A 128 -12.52 15.74 4.87
CA VAL A 128 -12.17 15.76 3.44
C VAL A 128 -10.88 14.97 3.18
N LYS A 129 -9.86 15.13 4.03
CA LYS A 129 -8.60 14.39 3.96
C LYS A 129 -8.87 12.89 4.01
N THR A 130 -9.61 12.40 5.02
CA THR A 130 -9.91 10.96 5.17
C THR A 130 -10.72 10.40 3.98
N ILE A 131 -11.62 11.20 3.38
CA ILE A 131 -12.32 10.79 2.15
C ILE A 131 -11.35 10.60 0.98
N TYR A 132 -10.34 11.47 0.84
CA TYR A 132 -9.32 11.31 -0.21
C TYR A 132 -8.39 10.12 0.06
N GLU A 133 -8.05 9.85 1.32
CA GLU A 133 -7.30 8.67 1.73
C GLU A 133 -8.05 7.39 1.36
N LEU A 134 -9.34 7.28 1.68
CA LEU A 134 -10.19 6.17 1.28
C LEU A 134 -10.23 5.98 -0.26
N LYS A 135 -10.38 7.06 -1.02
CA LYS A 135 -10.32 6.99 -2.48
C LYS A 135 -8.98 6.48 -2.99
N HIS A 136 -7.89 6.89 -2.37
CA HIS A 136 -6.56 6.41 -2.72
C HIS A 136 -6.39 4.92 -2.40
N THR A 137 -6.87 4.47 -1.25
CA THR A 137 -6.84 3.06 -0.82
C THR A 137 -7.62 2.16 -1.78
N ILE A 138 -8.80 2.59 -2.25
CA ILE A 138 -9.65 1.82 -3.18
C ILE A 138 -9.09 1.78 -4.60
N ASN A 139 -8.39 2.83 -5.04
CA ASN A 139 -7.84 2.94 -6.40
C ASN A 139 -6.41 2.40 -6.55
N ARG A 140 -5.84 1.81 -5.52
CA ARG A 140 -4.50 1.23 -5.48
C ARG A 140 -4.50 -0.23 -5.90
#